data_adde2fce3ce82b651a54d3977f2956bf
#
_entry.id   adde2fce3ce82b651a54d3977f2956bf
#
_cell.length_a   1.000
_cell.length_b   1.000
_cell.length_c   1.000
_cell.angle_alpha   90.00
_cell.angle_beta   90.00
_cell.angle_gamma   90.00
#
_symmetry.space_group_name_H-M   'P 1'
#
loop_
_entity.id
_entity.type
_entity.pdbx_description
1 polymer ?
#
loop_
_entity_poly.entity_id
_entity_poly.type
_entity_poly.pdbx_seq_one_letter_code
_entity_poly.pdbx_strand_id
1 'polypeptide(L)'
;AGYSDFDFQSLSSKKRVYVENDANCAAWAEHEIGASKGMPNSIMITLGTGVGGGIILNNKLFKGKSGAAGEMHFKMYPDRRRKCTCGAYDCFESYASGTGLKKTGEEMSKNPDITTYDIVEGMQKGDKLMTDIFNTWQDHILAGLIGLTDLFDPDCIVLSGSMAQFVDTDYLEQKTNEEIIVRSLKQPSCVKVDIDGNSINYTIEKELGIELVGDIKMK
;
A
#
# COMPACT_ATOMS: atom_id res chain seq x y z
N ALA A 1 -8.55 17.30 -9.16
CA ALA A 1 -8.03 18.07 -8.01
C ALA A 1 -7.67 19.48 -8.49
N GLY A 2 -8.08 20.53 -7.76
CA GLY A 2 -8.06 21.91 -8.19
C GLY A 2 -6.73 22.68 -8.06
N TYR A 3 -5.57 22.02 -8.24
CA TYR A 3 -4.24 22.66 -8.04
C TYR A 3 -3.35 22.66 -9.30
N SER A 4 -3.91 22.50 -10.49
CA SER A 4 -3.13 22.39 -11.73
C SER A 4 -2.23 23.59 -12.03
N ASP A 5 -2.62 24.80 -11.56
CA ASP A 5 -1.91 26.06 -11.82
C ASP A 5 -1.39 26.76 -10.56
N PHE A 6 -1.36 26.04 -9.41
CA PHE A 6 -0.87 26.63 -8.18
C PHE A 6 0.66 26.61 -8.13
N ASP A 7 1.26 27.76 -7.91
CA ASP A 7 2.72 27.88 -7.69
C ASP A 7 3.06 27.53 -6.24
N PHE A 8 3.40 26.26 -5.99
CA PHE A 8 3.78 25.79 -4.67
C PHE A 8 5.05 26.44 -4.14
N GLN A 9 5.97 26.96 -5.02
CA GLN A 9 7.15 27.67 -4.55
C GLN A 9 6.78 28.97 -3.81
N SER A 10 5.59 29.53 -4.08
CA SER A 10 5.10 30.72 -3.37
C SER A 10 4.87 30.48 -1.86
N LEU A 11 4.75 29.23 -1.42
CA LEU A 11 4.58 28.87 -0.01
C LEU A 11 5.85 29.10 0.83
N SER A 12 7.02 29.22 0.20
CA SER A 12 8.25 29.50 0.93
C SER A 12 9.20 30.39 0.10
N SER A 13 9.62 31.54 0.68
CA SER A 13 10.67 32.39 0.15
C SER A 13 12.09 31.95 0.57
N LYS A 14 12.21 31.08 1.56
CA LYS A 14 13.48 30.66 2.18
C LYS A 14 13.94 29.27 1.78
N LYS A 15 13.02 28.39 1.42
CA LYS A 15 13.31 27.00 1.08
C LYS A 15 12.79 26.66 -0.31
N ARG A 16 13.46 25.75 -0.99
CA ARG A 16 12.95 25.17 -2.23
C ARG A 16 11.80 24.23 -1.91
N VAL A 17 10.66 24.43 -2.59
CA VAL A 17 9.46 23.60 -2.41
C VAL A 17 9.44 22.52 -3.49
N TYR A 18 9.23 21.27 -3.09
CA TYR A 18 9.03 20.13 -3.96
C TYR A 18 7.63 19.58 -3.73
N VAL A 19 6.98 19.20 -4.81
CA VAL A 19 5.64 18.60 -4.76
C VAL A 19 5.74 17.17 -5.29
N GLU A 20 5.23 16.23 -4.52
CA GLU A 20 5.20 14.82 -4.86
C GLU A 20 3.87 14.20 -4.42
N ASN A 21 3.53 13.05 -4.96
CA ASN A 21 2.42 12.22 -4.49
C ASN A 21 2.70 11.71 -3.06
N ASP A 22 1.67 11.63 -2.23
CA ASP A 22 1.79 11.26 -0.80
C ASP A 22 2.35 9.84 -0.60
N ALA A 23 1.91 8.86 -1.37
CA ALA A 23 2.44 7.51 -1.30
C ALA A 23 3.90 7.41 -1.80
N ASN A 24 4.27 8.22 -2.81
CA ASN A 24 5.66 8.34 -3.23
C ASN A 24 6.54 8.95 -2.14
N CYS A 25 6.05 9.97 -1.43
CA CYS A 25 6.76 10.56 -0.29
C CYS A 25 6.95 9.52 0.82
N ALA A 26 5.92 8.76 1.12
CA ALA A 26 5.98 7.70 2.13
C ALA A 26 6.96 6.59 1.73
N ALA A 27 6.94 6.13 0.47
CA ALA A 27 7.91 5.14 -0.03
C ALA A 27 9.36 5.65 0.06
N TRP A 28 9.58 6.92 -0.25
CA TRP A 28 10.89 7.53 -0.11
C TRP A 28 11.34 7.60 1.35
N ALA A 29 10.44 7.92 2.26
CA ALA A 29 10.72 7.94 3.69
C ALA A 29 11.10 6.55 4.22
N GLU A 30 10.34 5.51 3.84
CA GLU A 30 10.65 4.13 4.17
C GLU A 30 12.05 3.72 3.68
N HIS A 31 12.43 4.16 2.50
CA HIS A 31 13.75 3.90 1.93
C HIS A 31 14.88 4.61 2.69
N GLU A 32 14.70 5.87 3.06
CA GLU A 32 15.75 6.66 3.70
C GLU A 32 15.94 6.30 5.17
N ILE A 33 14.84 6.11 5.92
CA ILE A 33 14.89 6.01 7.37
C ILE A 33 14.00 4.90 7.96
N GLY A 34 13.12 4.29 7.17
CA GLY A 34 12.12 3.34 7.63
C GLY A 34 12.47 1.87 7.38
N ALA A 35 11.44 1.08 7.15
CA ALA A 35 11.52 -0.39 7.08
C ALA A 35 12.33 -0.92 5.91
N SER A 36 12.44 -0.18 4.79
CA SER A 36 13.25 -0.55 3.63
C SER A 36 14.61 0.14 3.55
N LYS A 37 15.07 0.74 4.64
CA LYS A 37 16.39 1.39 4.70
C LYS A 37 17.51 0.44 4.30
N GLY A 38 18.35 0.90 3.37
CA GLY A 38 19.49 0.13 2.86
C GLY A 38 19.13 -0.90 1.79
N MET A 39 17.88 -0.97 1.36
CA MET A 39 17.38 -1.86 0.32
C MET A 39 17.22 -1.08 -0.99
N PRO A 40 18.04 -1.34 -2.03
CA PRO A 40 18.03 -0.55 -3.25
C PRO A 40 16.73 -0.66 -4.06
N ASN A 41 15.97 -1.74 -3.88
CA ASN A 41 14.72 -1.98 -4.60
C ASN A 41 13.62 -2.30 -3.60
N SER A 42 12.65 -1.42 -3.43
CA SER A 42 11.55 -1.65 -2.51
C SER A 42 10.23 -1.14 -3.09
N ILE A 43 9.14 -1.75 -2.65
CA ILE A 43 7.79 -1.33 -2.99
C ILE A 43 7.07 -1.04 -1.68
N MET A 44 6.48 0.13 -1.56
CA MET A 44 5.60 0.46 -0.46
C MET A 44 4.15 0.45 -0.93
N ILE A 45 3.28 -0.17 -0.14
CA ILE A 45 1.84 -0.25 -0.38
C ILE A 45 1.12 0.27 0.86
N THR A 46 0.29 1.28 0.70
CA THR A 46 -0.56 1.78 1.79
C THR A 46 -1.93 1.12 1.72
N LEU A 47 -2.32 0.43 2.77
CA LEU A 47 -3.62 -0.22 2.94
C LEU A 47 -4.50 0.63 3.87
N GLY A 48 -5.30 1.48 3.29
CA GLY A 48 -6.24 2.36 3.99
C GLY A 48 -7.66 2.19 3.45
N THR A 49 -8.44 3.27 3.38
CA THR A 49 -9.75 3.29 2.67
C THR A 49 -9.58 2.89 1.21
N GLY A 50 -8.51 3.33 0.57
CA GLY A 50 -8.02 2.90 -0.74
C GLY A 50 -6.68 2.19 -0.63
N VAL A 51 -5.99 2.06 -1.76
CA VAL A 51 -4.61 1.58 -1.85
C VAL A 51 -3.76 2.64 -2.55
N GLY A 52 -2.67 3.04 -1.91
CA GLY A 52 -1.63 3.83 -2.55
C GLY A 52 -0.35 3.02 -2.67
N GLY A 53 0.62 3.53 -3.42
CA GLY A 53 1.92 2.87 -3.51
C GLY A 53 3.01 3.75 -4.07
N GLY A 54 4.24 3.35 -3.78
CA GLY A 54 5.44 3.96 -4.33
C GLY A 54 6.53 2.90 -4.54
N ILE A 55 7.34 3.09 -5.55
CA ILE A 55 8.33 2.11 -5.99
C ILE A 55 9.71 2.76 -5.96
N ILE A 56 10.64 2.12 -5.29
CA ILE A 56 12.07 2.47 -5.31
C ILE A 56 12.80 1.43 -6.14
N LEU A 57 13.57 1.87 -7.14
CA LEU A 57 14.43 1.02 -7.95
C LEU A 57 15.84 1.64 -8.03
N ASN A 58 16.85 0.86 -7.69
CA ASN A 58 18.25 1.29 -7.66
C ASN A 58 18.46 2.56 -6.81
N ASN A 59 17.89 2.60 -5.61
CA ASN A 59 17.90 3.73 -4.68
C ASN A 59 17.28 5.02 -5.26
N LYS A 60 16.29 4.90 -6.14
CA LYS A 60 15.60 6.05 -6.73
C LYS A 60 14.10 5.80 -6.81
N LEU A 61 13.32 6.83 -6.53
CA LEU A 61 11.89 6.79 -6.73
C LEU A 61 11.55 6.58 -8.22
N PHE A 62 10.85 5.50 -8.52
CA PHE A 62 10.42 5.16 -9.87
C PHE A 62 9.08 5.81 -10.19
N LYS A 63 9.11 6.88 -10.97
CA LYS A 63 7.92 7.67 -11.34
C LYS A 63 7.28 7.26 -12.66
N GLY A 64 7.99 6.46 -13.46
CA GLY A 64 7.57 6.16 -14.84
C GLY A 64 7.62 7.38 -15.76
N LYS A 65 7.02 7.28 -16.93
CA LYS A 65 7.06 8.32 -17.96
C LYS A 65 6.30 9.60 -17.57
N SER A 66 5.17 9.44 -16.89
CA SER A 66 4.21 10.52 -16.58
C SER A 66 4.08 10.84 -15.09
N GLY A 67 4.86 10.21 -14.24
CA GLY A 67 4.73 10.34 -12.79
C GLY A 67 3.66 9.44 -12.16
N ALA A 68 3.02 8.55 -12.93
CA ALA A 68 1.92 7.70 -12.46
C ALA A 68 2.35 6.26 -12.16
N ALA A 69 3.64 5.96 -12.08
CA ALA A 69 4.08 4.64 -11.62
C ALA A 69 3.78 4.49 -10.12
N GLY A 70 3.40 3.29 -9.71
CA GLY A 70 3.08 3.02 -8.31
C GLY A 70 1.61 3.21 -7.92
N GLU A 71 0.72 3.58 -8.86
CA GLU A 71 -0.72 3.80 -8.58
C GLU A 71 -1.47 2.53 -8.13
N MET A 72 -0.87 1.36 -8.16
CA MET A 72 -1.41 0.07 -7.68
C MET A 72 -2.84 -0.25 -8.17
N HIS A 73 -3.24 0.29 -9.34
CA HIS A 73 -4.55 0.08 -9.94
C HIS A 73 -4.55 -1.01 -11.03
N PHE A 74 -3.61 -1.93 -10.97
CA PHE A 74 -3.59 -3.07 -11.89
C PHE A 74 -4.81 -3.98 -11.69
N LYS A 75 -5.22 -4.63 -12.77
CA LYS A 75 -6.44 -5.41 -12.80
C LYS A 75 -6.22 -6.81 -12.23
N MET A 76 -7.03 -7.20 -11.22
CA MET A 76 -6.98 -8.51 -10.57
C MET A 76 -7.81 -9.57 -11.31
N TYR A 77 -9.00 -9.19 -11.81
CA TYR A 77 -9.96 -10.12 -12.42
C TYR A 77 -10.53 -9.56 -13.73
N PRO A 78 -10.89 -10.40 -14.70
CA PRO A 78 -11.42 -9.97 -16.00
C PRO A 78 -12.91 -9.61 -15.96
N ASP A 79 -13.68 -10.03 -14.97
CA ASP A 79 -15.14 -10.24 -15.02
C ASP A 79 -15.97 -8.99 -14.69
N ARG A 80 -15.34 -7.84 -14.41
CA ARG A 80 -16.02 -6.59 -14.03
C ARG A 80 -16.92 -6.76 -12.80
N ARG A 81 -16.42 -7.40 -11.75
CA ARG A 81 -17.15 -7.70 -10.50
C ARG A 81 -17.26 -6.48 -9.60
N ARG A 82 -16.14 -5.79 -9.34
CA ARG A 82 -16.08 -4.66 -8.41
C ARG A 82 -15.66 -3.39 -9.14
N LYS A 83 -16.51 -2.36 -9.10
CA LYS A 83 -16.15 -1.03 -9.62
C LYS A 83 -15.14 -0.38 -8.70
N CYS A 84 -14.07 0.16 -9.27
CA CYS A 84 -13.04 0.91 -8.57
C CYS A 84 -13.36 2.41 -8.58
N THR A 85 -12.83 3.14 -7.59
CA THR A 85 -12.92 4.61 -7.48
C THR A 85 -12.27 5.32 -8.67
N CYS A 86 -11.25 4.72 -9.31
CA CYS A 86 -10.61 5.24 -10.52
C CYS A 86 -11.50 5.16 -11.78
N GLY A 87 -12.70 4.58 -11.67
CA GLY A 87 -13.65 4.40 -12.80
C GLY A 87 -13.50 3.07 -13.55
N ALA A 88 -12.41 2.35 -13.37
CA ALA A 88 -12.20 1.01 -13.92
C ALA A 88 -12.90 -0.06 -13.06
N TYR A 89 -12.68 -1.34 -13.41
CA TYR A 89 -13.21 -2.47 -12.66
C TYR A 89 -12.09 -3.41 -12.26
N ASP A 90 -12.26 -4.02 -11.10
CA ASP A 90 -11.41 -5.09 -10.57
C ASP A 90 -9.95 -4.69 -10.39
N CYS A 91 -9.70 -3.43 -10.08
CA CYS A 91 -8.38 -2.97 -9.65
C CYS A 91 -7.99 -3.60 -8.31
N PHE A 92 -6.71 -3.77 -8.06
CA PHE A 92 -6.16 -4.25 -6.80
C PHE A 92 -6.75 -3.51 -5.59
N GLU A 93 -6.89 -2.18 -5.66
CA GLU A 93 -7.55 -1.37 -4.63
C GLU A 93 -8.94 -1.90 -4.24
N SER A 94 -9.75 -2.34 -5.23
CA SER A 94 -11.12 -2.81 -4.97
C SER A 94 -11.20 -4.09 -4.13
N TYR A 95 -10.07 -4.75 -3.94
CA TYR A 95 -9.94 -6.01 -3.21
C TYR A 95 -9.05 -5.87 -1.97
N ALA A 96 -7.92 -5.20 -2.09
CA ALA A 96 -6.89 -5.12 -1.04
C ALA A 96 -7.10 -3.98 -0.02
N SER A 97 -7.90 -2.97 -0.35
CA SER A 97 -8.18 -1.85 0.58
C SER A 97 -9.12 -2.25 1.73
N GLY A 98 -9.27 -1.38 2.73
CA GLY A 98 -10.31 -1.50 3.76
C GLY A 98 -11.72 -1.50 3.15
N THR A 99 -11.96 -0.70 2.10
CA THR A 99 -13.20 -0.77 1.32
C THR A 99 -13.34 -2.15 0.64
N GLY A 100 -12.23 -2.73 0.19
CA GLY A 100 -12.21 -4.09 -0.36
C GLY A 100 -12.56 -5.16 0.67
N LEU A 101 -12.05 -5.03 1.90
CA LEU A 101 -12.43 -5.91 3.02
C LEU A 101 -13.93 -5.83 3.30
N LYS A 102 -14.49 -4.61 3.40
CA LYS A 102 -15.93 -4.42 3.57
C LYS A 102 -16.74 -5.12 2.46
N LYS A 103 -16.36 -4.93 1.20
CA LYS A 103 -17.03 -5.59 0.06
C LYS A 103 -16.94 -7.11 0.12
N THR A 104 -15.79 -7.65 0.50
CA THR A 104 -15.64 -9.10 0.74
C THR A 104 -16.59 -9.57 1.83
N GLY A 105 -16.71 -8.79 2.91
CA GLY A 105 -17.68 -9.04 3.97
C GLY A 105 -19.12 -9.05 3.50
N GLU A 106 -19.54 -8.03 2.75
CA GLU A 106 -20.88 -7.93 2.15
C GLU A 106 -21.21 -9.13 1.26
N GLU A 107 -20.26 -9.53 0.41
CA GLU A 107 -20.41 -10.66 -0.52
C GLU A 107 -20.53 -12.01 0.19
N MET A 108 -19.73 -12.24 1.25
CA MET A 108 -19.69 -13.54 1.96
C MET A 108 -20.76 -13.66 3.03
N SER A 109 -21.02 -12.62 3.82
CA SER A 109 -22.00 -12.63 4.89
C SER A 109 -23.44 -12.39 4.41
N LYS A 110 -23.62 -11.84 3.19
CA LYS A 110 -24.89 -11.31 2.66
C LYS A 110 -25.50 -10.21 3.53
N ASN A 111 -24.67 -9.54 4.34
CA ASN A 111 -25.05 -8.41 5.17
C ASN A 111 -24.48 -7.12 4.55
N PRO A 112 -25.31 -6.22 3.97
CA PRO A 112 -24.84 -4.98 3.37
C PRO A 112 -24.37 -3.93 4.39
N ASP A 113 -24.74 -4.10 5.66
CA ASP A 113 -24.42 -3.17 6.74
C ASP A 113 -23.13 -3.53 7.47
N ILE A 114 -22.49 -4.67 7.12
CA ILE A 114 -21.25 -5.12 7.74
C ILE A 114 -20.14 -4.07 7.55
N THR A 115 -19.38 -3.83 8.61
CA THR A 115 -18.25 -2.89 8.59
C THR A 115 -16.92 -3.62 8.69
N THR A 116 -15.83 -2.92 8.35
CA THR A 116 -14.47 -3.42 8.57
C THR A 116 -14.18 -3.68 10.04
N TYR A 117 -14.78 -2.90 10.95
CA TYR A 117 -14.65 -3.09 12.40
C TYR A 117 -15.30 -4.39 12.85
N ASP A 118 -16.51 -4.68 12.36
CA ASP A 118 -17.22 -5.93 12.70
C ASP A 118 -16.41 -7.17 12.28
N ILE A 119 -15.78 -7.08 11.09
CA ILE A 119 -14.96 -8.18 10.55
C ILE A 119 -13.71 -8.38 11.41
N VAL A 120 -12.96 -7.32 11.68
CA VAL A 120 -11.72 -7.40 12.47
C VAL A 120 -12.02 -7.84 13.91
N GLU A 121 -13.03 -7.25 14.55
CA GLU A 121 -13.41 -7.62 15.91
C GLU A 121 -13.92 -9.07 15.99
N GLY A 122 -14.74 -9.48 15.04
CA GLY A 122 -15.24 -10.86 14.97
C GLY A 122 -14.10 -11.87 14.76
N MET A 123 -13.16 -11.58 13.86
CA MET A 123 -11.97 -12.40 13.64
C MET A 123 -11.14 -12.53 14.92
N GLN A 124 -10.89 -11.42 15.63
CA GLN A 124 -10.15 -11.43 16.90
C GLN A 124 -10.86 -12.22 18.01
N LYS A 125 -12.19 -12.30 17.97
CA LYS A 125 -13.01 -13.11 18.89
C LYS A 125 -13.14 -14.58 18.47
N GLY A 126 -12.56 -14.95 17.33
CA GLY A 126 -12.59 -16.33 16.82
C GLY A 126 -13.89 -16.68 16.07
N ASP A 127 -14.67 -15.70 15.61
CA ASP A 127 -15.80 -15.95 14.73
C ASP A 127 -15.31 -16.53 13.41
N LYS A 128 -15.85 -17.69 13.04
CA LYS A 128 -15.38 -18.42 11.86
C LYS A 128 -15.66 -17.66 10.57
N LEU A 129 -16.86 -17.08 10.41
CA LEU A 129 -17.21 -16.36 9.20
C LEU A 129 -16.34 -15.10 9.03
N MET A 130 -16.14 -14.34 10.12
CA MET A 130 -15.31 -13.14 10.07
C MET A 130 -13.83 -13.48 9.79
N THR A 131 -13.36 -14.60 10.34
CA THR A 131 -12.01 -15.13 10.03
C THR A 131 -11.90 -15.53 8.55
N ASP A 132 -12.88 -16.23 7.99
CA ASP A 132 -12.89 -16.64 6.59
C ASP A 132 -12.93 -15.41 5.64
N ILE A 133 -13.71 -14.38 6.00
CA ILE A 133 -13.76 -13.10 5.26
C ILE A 133 -12.38 -12.41 5.30
N PHE A 134 -11.78 -12.33 6.47
CA PHE A 134 -10.49 -11.67 6.64
C PHE A 134 -9.37 -12.39 5.88
N ASN A 135 -9.34 -13.73 5.94
CA ASN A 135 -8.37 -14.52 5.19
C ASN A 135 -8.55 -14.35 3.68
N THR A 136 -9.80 -14.34 3.18
CA THR A 136 -10.08 -14.07 1.76
C THR A 136 -9.54 -12.69 1.33
N TRP A 137 -9.66 -11.69 2.19
CA TRP A 137 -9.08 -10.37 1.94
C TRP A 137 -7.54 -10.40 1.93
N GLN A 138 -6.90 -11.14 2.84
CA GLN A 138 -5.45 -11.32 2.83
C GLN A 138 -4.97 -12.03 1.55
N ASP A 139 -5.74 -13.01 1.06
CA ASP A 139 -5.42 -13.69 -0.21
C ASP A 139 -5.48 -12.74 -1.41
N HIS A 140 -6.34 -11.73 -1.38
CA HIS A 140 -6.33 -10.68 -2.41
C HIS A 140 -5.07 -9.80 -2.32
N ILE A 141 -4.61 -9.48 -1.12
CA ILE A 141 -3.35 -8.79 -0.93
C ILE A 141 -2.21 -9.66 -1.47
N LEU A 142 -2.15 -10.92 -1.06
CA LEU A 142 -1.15 -11.90 -1.49
C LEU A 142 -1.02 -11.96 -3.02
N ALA A 143 -2.15 -12.06 -3.74
CA ALA A 143 -2.13 -12.10 -5.20
C ALA A 143 -1.47 -10.85 -5.81
N GLY A 144 -1.68 -9.67 -5.22
CA GLY A 144 -1.00 -8.45 -5.62
C GLY A 144 0.50 -8.48 -5.32
N LEU A 145 0.90 -8.98 -4.14
CA LEU A 145 2.31 -9.09 -3.75
C LEU A 145 3.08 -10.03 -4.67
N ILE A 146 2.51 -11.17 -5.02
CA ILE A 146 3.09 -12.13 -5.98
C ILE A 146 3.36 -11.43 -7.31
N GLY A 147 2.33 -10.76 -7.87
CA GLY A 147 2.45 -10.06 -9.14
C GLY A 147 3.52 -8.96 -9.13
N LEU A 148 3.59 -8.17 -8.06
CA LEU A 148 4.58 -7.12 -7.90
C LEU A 148 5.99 -7.70 -7.72
N THR A 149 6.13 -8.80 -6.98
CA THR A 149 7.40 -9.49 -6.81
C THR A 149 7.89 -10.07 -8.14
N ASP A 150 7.02 -10.68 -8.92
CA ASP A 150 7.40 -11.22 -10.23
C ASP A 150 7.81 -10.14 -11.24
N LEU A 151 7.21 -8.94 -11.17
CA LEU A 151 7.49 -7.84 -12.08
C LEU A 151 8.74 -7.05 -11.72
N PHE A 152 8.97 -6.80 -10.43
CA PHE A 152 9.97 -5.85 -9.97
C PHE A 152 11.16 -6.48 -9.24
N ASP A 153 11.03 -7.73 -8.79
CA ASP A 153 12.04 -8.44 -8.01
C ASP A 153 12.62 -7.58 -6.86
N PRO A 154 11.77 -7.05 -5.96
CA PRO A 154 12.19 -6.13 -4.94
C PRO A 154 12.91 -6.85 -3.79
N ASP A 155 13.83 -6.15 -3.13
CA ASP A 155 14.45 -6.63 -1.88
C ASP A 155 13.42 -6.69 -0.74
N CYS A 156 12.40 -5.80 -0.78
CA CYS A 156 11.38 -5.71 0.25
C CYS A 156 10.09 -5.09 -0.27
N ILE A 157 8.95 -5.58 0.24
CA ILE A 157 7.65 -4.91 0.14
C ILE A 157 7.26 -4.42 1.54
N VAL A 158 6.97 -3.13 1.66
CA VAL A 158 6.52 -2.50 2.91
C VAL A 158 5.01 -2.28 2.83
N LEU A 159 4.27 -2.82 3.78
CA LEU A 159 2.85 -2.56 3.96
C LEU A 159 2.66 -1.49 5.04
N SER A 160 1.88 -0.47 4.75
CA SER A 160 1.57 0.62 5.66
C SER A 160 0.08 0.98 5.59
N GLY A 161 -0.34 1.96 6.37
CA GLY A 161 -1.75 2.38 6.46
C GLY A 161 -2.54 1.65 7.54
N SER A 162 -3.73 2.17 7.83
CA SER A 162 -4.53 1.74 8.99
C SER A 162 -4.92 0.26 8.99
N MET A 163 -4.96 -0.39 7.83
CA MET A 163 -5.30 -1.80 7.70
C MET A 163 -4.08 -2.73 7.81
N ALA A 164 -2.88 -2.22 7.56
CA ALA A 164 -1.65 -3.02 7.57
C ALA A 164 -1.35 -3.66 8.94
N GLN A 165 -1.75 -2.99 10.04
CA GLN A 165 -1.55 -3.50 11.40
C GLN A 165 -2.28 -4.83 11.71
N PHE A 166 -3.27 -5.21 10.89
CA PHE A 166 -4.04 -6.44 11.08
C PHE A 166 -3.54 -7.58 10.20
N VAL A 167 -2.70 -7.28 9.22
CA VAL A 167 -2.22 -8.25 8.22
C VAL A 167 -1.22 -9.21 8.85
N ASP A 168 -1.33 -10.48 8.56
CA ASP A 168 -0.35 -11.50 8.93
C ASP A 168 0.82 -11.46 7.91
N THR A 169 1.89 -10.75 8.29
CA THR A 169 3.06 -10.58 7.43
C THR A 169 3.84 -11.86 7.23
N ASP A 170 3.89 -12.73 8.23
CA ASP A 170 4.62 -14.00 8.13
C ASP A 170 3.93 -14.91 7.11
N TYR A 171 2.60 -14.95 7.15
CA TYR A 171 1.80 -15.66 6.15
C TYR A 171 2.04 -15.10 4.74
N LEU A 172 1.95 -13.78 4.58
CA LEU A 172 2.12 -13.15 3.27
C LEU A 172 3.54 -13.34 2.72
N GLU A 173 4.58 -13.20 3.55
CA GLU A 173 5.97 -13.39 3.14
C GLU A 173 6.21 -14.84 2.72
N GLN A 174 5.80 -15.79 3.55
CA GLN A 174 5.96 -17.20 3.24
C GLN A 174 5.26 -17.55 1.93
N LYS A 175 3.98 -17.18 1.78
CA LYS A 175 3.19 -17.52 0.60
C LYS A 175 3.67 -16.82 -0.66
N THR A 176 4.07 -15.55 -0.58
CA THR A 176 4.68 -14.85 -1.72
C THR A 176 5.90 -15.61 -2.21
N ASN A 177 6.81 -15.97 -1.32
CA ASN A 177 8.03 -16.68 -1.68
C ASN A 177 7.78 -18.14 -2.15
N GLU A 178 6.69 -18.76 -1.74
CA GLU A 178 6.28 -20.08 -2.24
C GLU A 178 5.71 -20.02 -3.67
N GLU A 179 5.06 -18.94 -4.07
CA GLU A 179 4.25 -18.85 -5.28
C GLU A 179 4.87 -18.05 -6.44
N ILE A 180 5.96 -17.29 -6.21
CA ILE A 180 6.67 -16.59 -7.28
C ILE A 180 7.24 -17.55 -8.34
N ILE A 181 7.20 -17.16 -9.60
CA ILE A 181 7.48 -18.04 -10.75
C ILE A 181 8.93 -18.54 -10.76
N VAL A 182 9.91 -17.72 -10.40
CA VAL A 182 11.34 -18.04 -10.54
C VAL A 182 12.01 -18.23 -9.18
N ARG A 183 11.42 -19.09 -8.35
CA ARG A 183 11.87 -19.35 -6.97
C ARG A 183 13.36 -19.72 -6.85
N SER A 184 13.90 -20.47 -7.82
CA SER A 184 15.30 -20.92 -7.80
C SER A 184 16.31 -19.83 -8.13
N LEU A 185 15.88 -18.71 -8.71
CA LEU A 185 16.72 -17.61 -9.15
C LEU A 185 16.53 -16.35 -8.28
N LYS A 186 15.40 -16.21 -7.62
CA LYS A 186 15.12 -15.08 -6.73
C LYS A 186 15.55 -15.40 -5.31
N GLN A 187 16.12 -14.40 -4.65
CA GLN A 187 16.23 -14.41 -3.21
C GLN A 187 14.87 -14.05 -2.62
N PRO A 188 14.49 -14.61 -1.46
CA PRO A 188 13.23 -14.27 -0.82
C PRO A 188 13.11 -12.76 -0.60
N SER A 189 12.03 -12.17 -1.10
CA SER A 189 11.65 -10.80 -0.74
C SER A 189 11.09 -10.79 0.67
N CYS A 190 11.41 -9.79 1.46
CA CYS A 190 10.79 -9.63 2.77
C CYS A 190 9.50 -8.80 2.68
N VAL A 191 8.54 -9.13 3.53
CA VAL A 191 7.33 -8.32 3.73
C VAL A 191 7.40 -7.70 5.12
N LYS A 192 7.29 -6.39 5.21
CA LYS A 192 7.37 -5.65 6.46
C LYS A 192 6.15 -4.77 6.65
N VAL A 193 5.78 -4.52 7.89
CA VAL A 193 4.75 -3.54 8.25
C VAL A 193 5.41 -2.34 8.90
N ASP A 194 5.09 -1.16 8.40
CA ASP A 194 5.25 0.08 9.14
C ASP A 194 3.97 0.35 9.94
N ILE A 195 4.07 0.24 11.26
CA ILE A 195 2.94 0.39 12.19
C ILE A 195 2.76 1.85 12.61
N ASP A 196 3.76 2.69 12.40
CA ASP A 196 3.81 4.04 12.97
C ASP A 196 4.00 5.12 11.89
N GLY A 197 3.04 5.19 10.95
CA GLY A 197 3.05 6.20 9.89
C GLY A 197 3.10 7.66 10.37
N ASN A 198 2.87 7.92 11.67
CA ASN A 198 3.04 9.25 12.25
C ASN A 198 4.49 9.56 12.62
N SER A 199 5.29 8.54 12.98
CA SER A 199 6.71 8.73 13.30
C SER A 199 7.55 9.02 12.05
N ILE A 200 7.14 8.53 10.89
CA ILE A 200 7.82 8.81 9.62
C ILE A 200 7.77 10.30 9.28
N ASN A 201 6.60 10.93 9.40
CA ASN A 201 6.46 12.37 9.12
C ASN A 201 7.38 13.22 10.00
N TYR A 202 7.41 12.95 11.31
CA TYR A 202 8.27 13.65 12.25
C TYR A 202 9.76 13.41 11.98
N THR A 203 10.13 12.20 11.61
CA THR A 203 11.52 11.82 11.35
C THR A 203 12.02 12.41 10.03
N ILE A 204 11.20 12.47 8.99
CA ILE A 204 11.50 13.15 7.72
C ILE A 204 11.81 14.63 7.97
N GLU A 205 10.97 15.33 8.72
CA GLU A 205 11.20 16.74 9.04
C GLU A 205 12.51 16.95 9.79
N LYS A 206 12.79 16.09 10.75
CA LYS A 206 13.95 16.22 11.64
C LYS A 206 15.27 15.84 10.95
N GLU A 207 15.31 14.73 10.22
CA GLU A 207 16.55 14.18 9.64
C GLU A 207 16.87 14.76 8.27
N LEU A 208 15.89 15.01 7.43
CA LEU A 208 16.08 15.56 6.09
C LEU A 208 16.00 17.10 6.05
N GLY A 209 15.62 17.75 7.15
CA GLY A 209 15.45 19.21 7.20
C GLY A 209 14.37 19.72 6.26
N ILE A 210 13.42 18.90 5.90
CA ILE A 210 12.28 19.21 5.02
C ILE A 210 11.10 19.61 5.92
N GLU A 211 10.50 20.74 5.63
CA GLU A 211 9.25 21.16 6.26
C GLU A 211 8.09 20.60 5.44
N LEU A 212 7.32 19.70 6.03
CA LEU A 212 6.11 19.18 5.40
C LEU A 212 5.02 20.24 5.47
N VAL A 213 4.61 20.76 4.33
CA VAL A 213 3.50 21.70 4.24
C VAL A 213 2.22 20.91 3.91
N GLY A 214 1.44 20.68 4.94
CA GLY A 214 0.15 20.01 4.86
C GLY A 214 0.05 18.80 5.79
N ASP A 215 -1.14 18.57 6.33
CA ASP A 215 -1.47 17.32 7.00
C ASP A 215 -1.46 16.21 5.95
N ILE A 216 -0.47 15.32 5.98
CA ILE A 216 -0.61 14.02 5.35
C ILE A 216 -1.63 13.26 6.19
N LYS A 217 -2.89 13.62 6.05
CA LYS A 217 -4.00 12.80 6.52
C LYS A 217 -4.11 11.69 5.50
N MET A 218 -3.54 10.55 5.81
CA MET A 218 -3.98 9.31 5.19
C MET A 218 -5.48 9.19 5.49
N LYS A 219 -6.30 9.46 4.46
CA LYS A 219 -7.74 9.31 4.53
C LYS A 219 -8.11 7.85 4.31
#